data_16b7ef8c00cd46e43c4f0b2037fee730
#
_entry.id   16b7ef8c00cd46e43c4f0b2037fee730
#
_cell.length_a   1.000
_cell.length_b   1.000
_cell.length_c   1.000
_cell.angle_alpha   90.00
_cell.angle_beta   90.00
_cell.angle_gamma   90.00
#
_symmetry.space_group_name_H-M   'P 1'
#
loop_
_entity.id
_entity.type
_entity.pdbx_description
1 polymer ?
#
loop_
_entity_poly.entity_id
_entity_poly.type
_entity_poly.pdbx_seq_one_letter_code
_entity_poly.pdbx_strand_id
1 'polypeptide(L)'
;RLKDIQQNITQTNKAYQSSKKSMQKVEQNIQQLERQLTDSKRLLSEYENKLYQAYRYNEKLKSRIDSLATQEEDYTYFFNGVKHILKAKDKELRGIHGAVAEVINVPSEMTQAIETALGASLQHVIVDNEKDGRQAIQYLKQRGLGRATFLPLNVIQPRHVAAEIKDVARSSQGFINIASDAINVSAKYQNIIENLLGNTIIVENLKHANELARV
;
A
#
# COMPACT_ATOMS: atom_id res chain seq x y z
N ARG A 1 -87.23 -21.70 39.57
CA ARG A 1 -86.23 -22.83 39.45
C ARG A 1 -85.81 -23.10 37.99
N LEU A 2 -86.72 -23.34 37.04
CA LEU A 2 -86.35 -23.58 35.62
C LEU A 2 -85.80 -22.36 34.93
N LYS A 3 -86.34 -21.16 35.16
CA LYS A 3 -85.76 -19.87 34.64
C LYS A 3 -84.34 -19.59 35.14
N ASP A 4 -84.08 -19.85 36.41
CA ASP A 4 -82.77 -19.61 37.02
C ASP A 4 -81.70 -20.54 36.45
N ILE A 5 -82.09 -21.81 36.22
CA ILE A 5 -81.21 -22.79 35.57
C ILE A 5 -80.91 -22.39 34.12
N GLN A 6 -81.86 -21.91 33.39
CA GLN A 6 -81.80 -21.46 32.02
C GLN A 6 -80.88 -20.21 31.90
N GLN A 7 -80.98 -19.24 32.84
CA GLN A 7 -80.09 -18.10 32.93
C GLN A 7 -78.68 -18.50 33.23
N ASN A 8 -78.46 -19.39 34.19
CA ASN A 8 -77.11 -19.89 34.53
C ASN A 8 -76.47 -20.63 33.37
N ILE A 9 -77.16 -21.45 32.63
CA ILE A 9 -76.66 -22.12 31.40
C ILE A 9 -76.26 -21.09 30.37
N THR A 10 -77.04 -20.06 30.13
CA THR A 10 -76.75 -19.00 29.16
C THR A 10 -75.52 -18.18 29.56
N GLN A 11 -75.39 -17.85 30.84
CA GLN A 11 -74.28 -17.11 31.35
C GLN A 11 -72.97 -17.94 31.31
N THR A 12 -73.06 -19.21 31.70
CA THR A 12 -71.93 -20.14 31.62
C THR A 12 -71.43 -20.35 30.18
N ASN A 13 -72.41 -20.52 29.23
CA ASN A 13 -72.10 -20.63 27.83
C ASN A 13 -71.41 -19.37 27.28
N LYS A 14 -71.88 -18.17 27.64
CA LYS A 14 -71.22 -16.90 27.26
C LYS A 14 -69.79 -16.82 27.82
N ALA A 15 -69.54 -17.17 29.09
CA ALA A 15 -68.29 -17.19 29.73
C ALA A 15 -67.35 -18.22 29.04
N TYR A 16 -67.82 -19.41 28.74
CA TYR A 16 -67.12 -20.44 28.01
C TYR A 16 -66.64 -19.98 26.61
N GLN A 17 -67.60 -19.37 25.84
CA GLN A 17 -67.29 -18.84 24.51
C GLN A 17 -66.22 -17.69 24.56
N SER A 18 -66.30 -16.83 25.56
CA SER A 18 -65.34 -15.75 25.78
C SER A 18 -63.93 -16.30 26.12
N SER A 19 -63.90 -17.27 27.07
CA SER A 19 -62.63 -17.95 27.42
C SER A 19 -61.99 -18.69 26.24
N LYS A 20 -62.82 -19.39 25.45
CA LYS A 20 -62.38 -20.09 24.23
C LYS A 20 -61.76 -19.11 23.21
N LYS A 21 -62.41 -17.97 22.97
CA LYS A 21 -61.84 -16.91 22.09
C LYS A 21 -60.53 -16.33 22.62
N SER A 22 -60.43 -16.09 23.93
CA SER A 22 -59.22 -15.59 24.55
C SER A 22 -58.09 -16.61 24.43
N MET A 23 -58.35 -17.88 24.65
CA MET A 23 -57.39 -18.97 24.50
C MET A 23 -56.88 -19.07 23.06
N GLN A 24 -57.73 -19.06 22.05
CA GLN A 24 -57.33 -19.03 20.65
C GLN A 24 -56.45 -17.84 20.29
N LYS A 25 -56.74 -16.66 20.85
CA LYS A 25 -55.92 -15.46 20.63
C LYS A 25 -54.54 -15.58 21.27
N VAL A 26 -54.46 -16.18 22.46
CA VAL A 26 -53.17 -16.45 23.12
C VAL A 26 -52.37 -17.46 22.33
N GLU A 27 -52.98 -18.55 21.85
CA GLU A 27 -52.30 -19.53 21.00
C GLU A 27 -51.71 -18.91 19.71
N GLN A 28 -52.50 -18.05 19.05
CA GLN A 28 -52.01 -17.32 17.86
C GLN A 28 -50.82 -16.40 18.19
N ASN A 29 -50.87 -15.69 19.31
CA ASN A 29 -49.79 -14.84 19.75
C ASN A 29 -48.50 -15.64 20.08
N ILE A 30 -48.66 -16.80 20.73
CA ILE A 30 -47.53 -17.69 21.02
C ILE A 30 -46.88 -18.13 19.71
N GLN A 31 -47.65 -18.62 18.74
CA GLN A 31 -47.09 -19.03 17.45
C GLN A 31 -46.38 -17.88 16.71
N GLN A 32 -46.94 -16.67 16.78
CA GLN A 32 -46.28 -15.51 16.17
C GLN A 32 -44.96 -15.16 16.86
N LEU A 33 -44.92 -15.18 18.19
CA LEU A 33 -43.72 -14.90 18.96
C LEU A 33 -42.63 -15.97 18.75
N GLU A 34 -43.02 -17.25 18.65
CA GLU A 34 -42.08 -18.34 18.33
C GLU A 34 -41.43 -18.17 16.95
N ARG A 35 -42.22 -17.76 15.95
CA ARG A 35 -41.69 -17.44 14.62
C ARG A 35 -40.67 -16.26 14.69
N GLN A 36 -41.06 -15.16 15.34
CA GLN A 36 -40.19 -14.00 15.51
C GLN A 36 -38.90 -14.35 16.25
N LEU A 37 -38.98 -15.19 17.29
CA LEU A 37 -37.84 -15.66 18.04
C LEU A 37 -36.89 -16.48 17.14
N THR A 38 -37.44 -17.36 16.32
CA THR A 38 -36.68 -18.19 15.40
C THR A 38 -35.96 -17.34 14.35
N ASP A 39 -36.66 -16.38 13.75
CA ASP A 39 -36.09 -15.45 12.77
C ASP A 39 -35.00 -14.57 13.39
N SER A 40 -35.22 -14.07 14.60
CA SER A 40 -34.21 -13.27 15.32
C SER A 40 -32.96 -14.05 15.66
N LYS A 41 -33.10 -15.31 16.09
CA LYS A 41 -31.95 -16.20 16.35
C LYS A 41 -31.15 -16.50 15.08
N ARG A 42 -31.81 -16.71 13.96
CA ARG A 42 -31.16 -16.89 12.66
C ARG A 42 -30.34 -15.66 12.27
N LEU A 43 -30.97 -14.49 12.37
CA LEU A 43 -30.34 -13.21 12.04
C LEU A 43 -29.13 -12.91 12.93
N LEU A 44 -29.26 -13.19 14.22
CA LEU A 44 -28.15 -13.06 15.18
C LEU A 44 -26.97 -13.93 14.76
N SER A 45 -27.20 -15.19 14.46
CA SER A 45 -26.14 -16.11 14.02
C SER A 45 -25.47 -15.66 12.71
N GLU A 46 -26.23 -15.10 11.76
CA GLU A 46 -25.68 -14.53 10.54
C GLU A 46 -24.76 -13.33 10.83
N TYR A 47 -25.17 -12.44 11.73
CA TYR A 47 -24.34 -11.27 12.11
C TYR A 47 -23.11 -11.68 12.92
N GLU A 48 -23.21 -12.64 13.82
CA GLU A 48 -22.06 -13.17 14.55
C GLU A 48 -21.02 -13.77 13.61
N ASN A 49 -21.45 -14.53 12.60
CA ASN A 49 -20.55 -15.07 11.58
C ASN A 49 -19.87 -13.96 10.74
N LYS A 50 -20.63 -12.94 10.30
CA LYS A 50 -20.06 -11.80 9.57
C LYS A 50 -19.05 -11.02 10.42
N LEU A 51 -19.40 -10.81 11.68
CA LEU A 51 -18.50 -10.11 12.62
C LEU A 51 -17.20 -10.90 12.81
N TYR A 52 -17.29 -12.21 13.00
CA TYR A 52 -16.12 -13.09 13.13
C TYR A 52 -15.22 -13.06 11.88
N GLN A 53 -15.81 -13.09 10.68
CA GLN A 53 -15.07 -12.96 9.43
C GLN A 53 -14.38 -11.60 9.32
N ALA A 54 -15.05 -10.52 9.69
CA ALA A 54 -14.48 -9.17 9.70
C ALA A 54 -13.30 -9.04 10.67
N TYR A 55 -13.41 -9.61 11.87
CA TYR A 55 -12.29 -9.67 12.83
C TYR A 55 -11.09 -10.42 12.27
N ARG A 56 -11.30 -11.60 11.71
CA ARG A 56 -10.22 -12.39 11.10
C ARG A 56 -9.52 -11.63 9.95
N TYR A 57 -10.30 -10.93 9.13
CA TYR A 57 -9.74 -10.13 8.04
C TYR A 57 -8.92 -8.96 8.58
N ASN A 58 -9.39 -8.27 9.60
CA ASN A 58 -8.67 -7.17 10.25
C ASN A 58 -7.34 -7.64 10.87
N GLU A 59 -7.35 -8.76 11.60
CA GLU A 59 -6.12 -9.35 12.16
C GLU A 59 -5.10 -9.73 11.07
N LYS A 60 -5.58 -10.29 9.95
CA LYS A 60 -4.71 -10.59 8.80
C LYS A 60 -4.08 -9.32 8.21
N LEU A 61 -4.85 -8.25 8.06
CA LEU A 61 -4.34 -6.97 7.57
C LEU A 61 -3.33 -6.34 8.53
N LYS A 62 -3.63 -6.34 9.83
CA LYS A 62 -2.70 -5.88 10.86
C LYS A 62 -1.37 -6.60 10.81
N SER A 63 -1.40 -7.94 10.83
CA SER A 63 -0.18 -8.76 10.73
C SER A 63 0.62 -8.45 9.46
N ARG A 64 -0.06 -8.18 8.34
CA ARG A 64 0.62 -7.81 7.09
C ARG A 64 1.25 -6.41 7.16
N ILE A 65 0.57 -5.45 7.77
CA ILE A 65 1.11 -4.09 8.01
C ILE A 65 2.35 -4.17 8.90
N ASP A 66 2.28 -4.90 10.02
CA ASP A 66 3.40 -5.05 10.95
C ASP A 66 4.61 -5.73 10.28
N SER A 67 4.35 -6.76 9.45
CA SER A 67 5.40 -7.42 8.67
C SER A 67 6.07 -6.47 7.66
N LEU A 68 5.30 -5.66 6.95
CA LEU A 68 5.82 -4.69 5.98
C LEU A 68 6.59 -3.56 6.69
N ALA A 69 6.09 -3.04 7.80
CA ALA A 69 6.76 -2.03 8.60
C ALA A 69 8.12 -2.53 9.13
N THR A 70 8.17 -3.77 9.64
CA THR A 70 9.43 -4.40 10.07
C THR A 70 10.43 -4.55 8.91
N GLN A 71 9.95 -4.90 7.71
CA GLN A 71 10.81 -5.03 6.53
C GLN A 71 11.36 -3.67 6.08
N GLU A 72 10.57 -2.61 6.18
CA GLU A 72 10.97 -1.24 5.88
C GLU A 72 12.02 -0.73 6.88
N GLU A 73 11.76 -0.84 8.19
CA GLU A 73 12.70 -0.46 9.25
C GLU A 73 14.03 -1.23 9.17
N ASP A 74 13.97 -2.50 8.74
CA ASP A 74 15.17 -3.34 8.61
C ASP A 74 15.92 -3.16 7.30
N TYR A 75 15.43 -2.36 6.36
CA TYR A 75 16.04 -2.17 5.03
C TYR A 75 16.32 -3.50 4.30
N THR A 76 15.38 -4.46 4.40
CA THR A 76 15.59 -5.84 3.96
C THR A 76 15.78 -5.95 2.44
N TYR A 77 15.26 -4.99 1.67
CA TYR A 77 15.34 -4.94 0.22
C TYR A 77 16.65 -4.37 -0.31
N PHE A 78 17.51 -3.81 0.55
CA PHE A 78 18.77 -3.23 0.16
C PHE A 78 19.95 -4.20 0.28
N PHE A 79 20.96 -4.03 -0.56
CA PHE A 79 22.22 -4.76 -0.43
C PHE A 79 22.84 -4.56 0.95
N ASN A 80 23.56 -5.58 1.42
CA ASN A 80 24.07 -5.61 2.79
C ASN A 80 24.84 -4.34 3.18
N GLY A 81 25.73 -3.86 2.32
CA GLY A 81 26.48 -2.62 2.58
C GLY A 81 25.57 -1.39 2.70
N VAL A 82 24.59 -1.25 1.80
CA VAL A 82 23.63 -0.15 1.82
C VAL A 82 22.78 -0.19 3.09
N LYS A 83 22.23 -1.35 3.43
CA LYS A 83 21.46 -1.59 4.67
C LYS A 83 22.20 -1.10 5.91
N HIS A 84 23.49 -1.43 6.03
CA HIS A 84 24.29 -1.02 7.18
C HIS A 84 24.55 0.49 7.21
N ILE A 85 24.75 1.14 6.05
CA ILE A 85 24.88 2.60 5.97
C ILE A 85 23.57 3.29 6.38
N LEU A 86 22.43 2.84 5.89
CA LEU A 86 21.15 3.41 6.22
C LEU A 86 20.82 3.26 7.72
N LYS A 87 21.13 2.10 8.32
CA LYS A 87 20.97 1.89 9.77
C LYS A 87 21.93 2.73 10.63
N ALA A 88 23.10 3.09 10.11
CA ALA A 88 24.10 3.94 10.78
C ALA A 88 23.86 5.44 10.56
N LYS A 89 22.94 5.81 9.65
CA LYS A 89 22.54 7.18 9.38
C LYS A 89 22.11 7.87 10.67
N ASP A 90 22.55 9.12 10.87
CA ASP A 90 22.26 9.96 12.02
C ASP A 90 22.71 9.43 13.41
N LYS A 91 23.31 8.23 13.45
CA LYS A 91 23.89 7.62 14.66
C LYS A 91 25.40 7.69 14.65
N GLU A 92 26.01 6.93 13.75
CA GLU A 92 27.48 6.79 13.61
C GLU A 92 28.01 7.53 12.37
N LEU A 93 27.16 7.74 11.35
CA LEU A 93 27.50 8.42 10.09
C LEU A 93 26.64 9.66 9.92
N ARG A 94 27.30 10.78 9.55
CA ARG A 94 26.63 12.04 9.22
C ARG A 94 26.69 12.28 7.71
N GLY A 95 25.84 13.19 7.22
CA GLY A 95 25.81 13.54 5.80
C GLY A 95 25.26 12.44 4.88
N ILE A 96 24.58 11.43 5.43
CA ILE A 96 23.89 10.40 4.65
C ILE A 96 22.43 10.86 4.43
N HIS A 97 22.01 10.95 3.18
CA HIS A 97 20.62 11.33 2.84
C HIS A 97 19.70 10.13 2.78
N GLY A 98 20.14 9.03 2.20
CA GLY A 98 19.39 7.83 1.94
C GLY A 98 19.80 7.18 0.63
N ALA A 99 19.16 6.08 0.26
CA ALA A 99 19.32 5.49 -1.06
C ALA A 99 18.52 6.27 -2.12
N VAL A 100 18.90 6.18 -3.39
CA VAL A 100 18.16 6.80 -4.50
C VAL A 100 16.69 6.42 -4.46
N ALA A 101 16.39 5.14 -4.21
CA ALA A 101 15.02 4.64 -4.09
C ALA A 101 14.17 5.34 -3.02
N GLU A 102 14.78 5.88 -1.96
CA GLU A 102 14.06 6.55 -0.86
C GLU A 102 13.75 8.03 -1.14
N VAL A 103 14.45 8.64 -2.08
CA VAL A 103 14.35 10.09 -2.33
C VAL A 103 13.54 10.44 -3.59
N ILE A 104 13.22 9.44 -4.41
CA ILE A 104 12.45 9.63 -5.65
C ILE A 104 10.97 9.31 -5.43
N ASN A 105 10.11 10.06 -6.12
CA ASN A 105 8.69 9.74 -6.23
C ASN A 105 8.33 9.56 -7.71
N VAL A 106 7.98 8.34 -8.09
CA VAL A 106 7.72 7.94 -9.46
C VAL A 106 6.21 7.70 -9.64
N PRO A 107 5.57 8.31 -10.66
CA PRO A 107 4.20 7.98 -11.02
C PRO A 107 4.05 6.49 -11.33
N SER A 108 2.90 5.90 -10.95
CA SER A 108 2.66 4.46 -11.10
C SER A 108 2.85 3.93 -12.52
N GLU A 109 2.47 4.74 -13.51
CA GLU A 109 2.58 4.40 -14.92
C GLU A 109 4.04 4.32 -15.42
N MET A 110 4.96 5.01 -14.73
CA MET A 110 6.38 5.08 -15.09
C MET A 110 7.27 4.15 -14.26
N THR A 111 6.73 3.52 -13.21
CA THR A 111 7.51 2.73 -12.25
C THR A 111 8.38 1.69 -12.93
N GLN A 112 7.82 0.87 -13.81
CA GLN A 112 8.56 -0.19 -14.50
C GLN A 112 9.68 0.35 -15.40
N ALA A 113 9.43 1.44 -16.12
CA ALA A 113 10.43 2.07 -17.01
C ALA A 113 11.59 2.66 -16.18
N ILE A 114 11.28 3.35 -15.10
CA ILE A 114 12.27 3.99 -14.22
C ILE A 114 13.08 2.95 -13.44
N GLU A 115 12.44 1.91 -12.90
CA GLU A 115 13.14 0.79 -12.25
C GLU A 115 14.11 0.09 -13.20
N THR A 116 13.69 -0.13 -14.45
CA THR A 116 14.55 -0.72 -15.49
C THR A 116 15.73 0.19 -15.82
N ALA A 117 15.51 1.50 -15.96
CA ALA A 117 16.54 2.47 -16.29
C ALA A 117 17.56 2.66 -15.15
N LEU A 118 17.10 2.72 -13.91
CA LEU A 118 17.97 2.87 -12.73
C LEU A 118 18.66 1.57 -12.34
N GLY A 119 18.00 0.44 -12.43
CA GLY A 119 18.55 -0.86 -12.05
C GLY A 119 19.24 -0.82 -10.67
N ALA A 120 20.50 -1.21 -10.60
CA ALA A 120 21.28 -1.20 -9.37
C ALA A 120 21.49 0.20 -8.76
N SER A 121 21.33 1.26 -9.56
CA SER A 121 21.49 2.65 -9.09
C SER A 121 20.43 3.08 -8.09
N LEU A 122 19.29 2.38 -8.03
CA LEU A 122 18.28 2.56 -6.97
C LEU A 122 18.87 2.40 -5.57
N GLN A 123 19.91 1.60 -5.43
CA GLN A 123 20.57 1.32 -4.16
C GLN A 123 21.82 2.19 -3.90
N HIS A 124 22.16 3.12 -4.77
CA HIS A 124 23.23 4.06 -4.52
C HIS A 124 22.86 5.01 -3.39
N VAL A 125 23.81 5.27 -2.49
CA VAL A 125 23.59 6.10 -1.30
C VAL A 125 24.00 7.54 -1.60
N ILE A 126 23.08 8.46 -1.37
CA ILE A 126 23.31 9.89 -1.54
C ILE A 126 23.97 10.45 -0.27
N VAL A 127 25.05 11.21 -0.45
CA VAL A 127 25.81 11.83 0.63
C VAL A 127 26.04 13.32 0.37
N ASP A 128 26.23 14.12 1.42
CA ASP A 128 26.45 15.56 1.28
C ASP A 128 27.69 15.87 0.42
N ASN A 129 28.78 15.15 0.68
CA ASN A 129 30.07 15.40 0.04
C ASN A 129 30.94 14.16 0.01
N GLU A 130 32.10 14.26 -0.70
CA GLU A 130 33.04 13.16 -0.82
C GLU A 130 33.67 12.73 0.51
N LYS A 131 33.82 13.63 1.49
CA LYS A 131 34.36 13.32 2.81
C LYS A 131 33.46 12.35 3.53
N ASP A 132 32.13 12.61 3.51
CA ASP A 132 31.13 11.75 4.14
C ASP A 132 31.06 10.40 3.43
N GLY A 133 31.15 10.38 2.10
CA GLY A 133 31.30 9.15 1.32
C GLY A 133 32.50 8.32 1.72
N ARG A 134 33.68 8.95 1.89
CA ARG A 134 34.92 8.26 2.34
C ARG A 134 34.74 7.68 3.75
N GLN A 135 34.11 8.41 4.67
CA GLN A 135 33.83 7.91 6.02
C GLN A 135 32.91 6.69 6.00
N ALA A 136 31.90 6.72 5.17
CA ALA A 136 30.97 5.60 5.00
C ALA A 136 31.67 4.36 4.38
N ILE A 137 32.58 4.56 3.41
CA ILE A 137 33.41 3.48 2.85
C ILE A 137 34.33 2.88 3.93
N GLN A 138 34.97 3.72 4.73
CA GLN A 138 35.83 3.26 5.82
C GLN A 138 35.06 2.48 6.88
N TYR A 139 33.86 2.94 7.24
CA TYR A 139 32.95 2.24 8.15
C TYR A 139 32.62 0.82 7.65
N LEU A 140 32.25 0.68 6.38
CA LEU A 140 31.97 -0.63 5.77
C LEU A 140 33.19 -1.53 5.75
N LYS A 141 34.34 -0.97 5.40
CA LYS A 141 35.59 -1.71 5.29
C LYS A 141 36.10 -2.24 6.64
N GLN A 142 36.07 -1.40 7.67
CA GLN A 142 36.56 -1.77 9.02
C GLN A 142 35.71 -2.88 9.65
N ARG A 143 34.42 -2.93 9.31
CA ARG A 143 33.47 -3.88 9.89
C ARG A 143 33.13 -5.08 8.99
N GLY A 144 33.74 -5.14 7.79
CA GLY A 144 33.46 -6.23 6.85
C GLY A 144 32.00 -6.33 6.36
N LEU A 145 31.30 -5.18 6.24
CA LEU A 145 29.85 -5.13 6.01
C LEU A 145 29.45 -5.11 4.52
N GLY A 146 30.38 -5.36 3.62
CA GLY A 146 30.12 -5.38 2.19
C GLY A 146 30.45 -4.05 1.51
N ARG A 147 29.80 -3.76 0.38
CA ARG A 147 30.08 -2.59 -0.46
C ARG A 147 28.81 -1.78 -0.73
N ALA A 148 28.98 -0.47 -0.94
CA ALA A 148 27.94 0.43 -1.42
C ALA A 148 28.56 1.46 -2.38
N THR A 149 27.76 1.98 -3.30
CA THR A 149 28.12 3.10 -4.17
C THR A 149 27.57 4.38 -3.57
N PHE A 150 28.37 5.44 -3.56
CA PHE A 150 28.01 6.73 -2.99
C PHE A 150 27.94 7.80 -4.07
N LEU A 151 26.96 8.68 -3.95
CA LEU A 151 26.69 9.81 -4.84
C LEU A 151 26.84 11.12 -4.06
N PRO A 152 28.02 11.79 -4.09
CA PRO A 152 28.22 13.04 -3.37
C PRO A 152 27.50 14.18 -4.09
N LEU A 153 26.65 14.92 -3.37
CA LEU A 153 25.87 16.05 -3.90
C LEU A 153 26.74 17.20 -4.44
N ASN A 154 27.91 17.40 -3.83
CA ASN A 154 28.77 18.54 -4.16
C ASN A 154 29.57 18.37 -5.45
N VAL A 155 29.71 17.15 -5.99
CA VAL A 155 30.55 16.88 -7.18
C VAL A 155 29.80 16.26 -8.35
N ILE A 156 28.62 15.69 -8.11
CA ILE A 156 27.85 15.05 -9.16
C ILE A 156 27.33 16.08 -10.16
N GLN A 157 27.59 15.83 -11.45
CA GLN A 157 27.16 16.71 -12.52
C GLN A 157 25.97 16.11 -13.27
N PRO A 158 24.98 16.92 -13.65
CA PRO A 158 23.87 16.47 -14.48
C PRO A 158 24.36 15.97 -15.85
N ARG A 159 23.63 15.04 -16.43
CA ARG A 159 23.82 14.59 -17.81
C ARG A 159 22.52 14.81 -18.56
N HIS A 160 22.62 15.17 -19.81
CA HIS A 160 21.43 15.42 -20.63
C HIS A 160 21.60 14.77 -21.98
N VAL A 161 20.49 14.36 -22.58
CA VAL A 161 20.44 14.03 -24.00
C VAL A 161 20.83 15.26 -24.80
N ALA A 162 21.68 15.11 -25.82
CA ALA A 162 22.04 16.21 -26.71
C ALA A 162 20.78 16.88 -27.30
N ALA A 163 20.84 18.19 -27.50
CA ALA A 163 19.65 18.96 -27.92
C ALA A 163 19.07 18.44 -29.23
N GLU A 164 19.91 18.10 -30.18
CA GLU A 164 19.53 17.57 -31.49
C GLU A 164 18.77 16.26 -31.35
N ILE A 165 19.27 15.33 -30.49
CA ILE A 165 18.62 14.04 -30.23
C ILE A 165 17.30 14.25 -29.45
N LYS A 166 17.26 15.20 -28.54
CA LYS A 166 16.02 15.52 -27.77
C LYS A 166 14.92 16.04 -28.70
N ASP A 167 15.24 16.86 -29.67
CA ASP A 167 14.27 17.39 -30.63
C ASP A 167 13.75 16.29 -31.58
N VAL A 168 14.65 15.43 -32.05
CA VAL A 168 14.27 14.26 -32.86
C VAL A 168 13.40 13.30 -32.05
N ALA A 169 13.77 13.02 -30.80
CA ALA A 169 13.01 12.13 -29.95
C ALA A 169 11.59 12.64 -29.70
N ARG A 170 11.46 13.94 -29.41
CA ARG A 170 10.15 14.58 -29.18
C ARG A 170 9.24 14.54 -30.41
N SER A 171 9.83 14.53 -31.60
CA SER A 171 9.09 14.45 -32.89
C SER A 171 8.78 12.99 -33.29
N SER A 172 9.42 12.03 -32.62
CA SER A 172 9.30 10.62 -32.97
C SER A 172 8.00 10.01 -32.42
N GLN A 173 7.43 9.08 -33.18
CA GLN A 173 6.26 8.34 -32.73
C GLN A 173 6.59 7.50 -31.49
N GLY A 174 5.69 7.52 -30.50
CA GLY A 174 5.83 6.74 -29.27
C GLY A 174 6.78 7.35 -28.24
N PHE A 175 7.26 8.58 -28.41
CA PHE A 175 7.98 9.30 -27.36
C PHE A 175 7.06 9.58 -26.18
N ILE A 176 7.51 9.26 -24.98
CA ILE A 176 6.77 9.56 -23.73
C ILE A 176 7.44 10.70 -22.99
N ASN A 177 8.70 10.53 -22.57
CA ASN A 177 9.43 11.56 -21.81
C ASN A 177 10.94 11.27 -21.77
N ILE A 178 11.71 12.25 -21.26
CA ILE A 178 13.05 11.98 -20.71
C ILE A 178 12.85 11.41 -19.31
N ALA A 179 13.59 10.38 -18.95
CA ALA A 179 13.39 9.66 -17.69
C ALA A 179 13.58 10.52 -16.45
N SER A 180 14.51 11.50 -16.48
CA SER A 180 14.71 12.47 -15.42
C SER A 180 13.50 13.40 -15.22
N ASP A 181 12.80 13.74 -16.31
CA ASP A 181 11.64 14.65 -16.30
C ASP A 181 10.35 13.95 -15.85
N ALA A 182 10.36 12.62 -15.83
CA ALA A 182 9.22 11.79 -15.40
C ALA A 182 9.16 11.55 -13.88
N ILE A 183 10.14 12.04 -13.11
CA ILE A 183 10.28 11.79 -11.68
C ILE A 183 10.09 13.08 -10.89
N ASN A 184 9.35 12.98 -9.79
CA ASN A 184 9.26 14.07 -8.82
C ASN A 184 10.33 13.86 -7.73
N VAL A 185 11.18 14.85 -7.56
CA VAL A 185 12.26 14.85 -6.57
C VAL A 185 12.47 16.25 -6.00
N SER A 186 12.98 16.32 -4.77
CA SER A 186 13.40 17.62 -4.19
C SER A 186 14.53 18.23 -5.02
N ALA A 187 14.52 19.56 -5.19
CA ALA A 187 15.52 20.33 -5.93
C ALA A 187 16.97 19.98 -5.51
N LYS A 188 17.16 19.62 -4.24
CA LYS A 188 18.46 19.20 -3.69
C LYS A 188 19.04 18.00 -4.43
N TYR A 189 18.21 17.09 -4.94
CA TYR A 189 18.64 15.83 -5.58
C TYR A 189 18.53 15.87 -7.11
N GLN A 190 18.12 17.00 -7.67
CA GLN A 190 17.87 17.12 -9.10
C GLN A 190 19.09 16.72 -9.94
N ASN A 191 20.29 17.21 -9.60
CA ASN A 191 21.53 16.88 -10.31
C ASN A 191 21.85 15.38 -10.29
N ILE A 192 21.51 14.66 -9.20
CA ILE A 192 21.69 13.22 -9.11
C ILE A 192 20.76 12.51 -10.09
N ILE A 193 19.49 12.89 -10.11
CA ILE A 193 18.51 12.28 -11.01
C ILE A 193 18.85 12.58 -12.46
N GLU A 194 19.24 13.78 -12.79
CA GLU A 194 19.72 14.14 -14.13
C GLU A 194 21.02 13.41 -14.51
N ASN A 195 21.92 13.15 -13.55
CA ASN A 195 23.10 12.34 -13.79
C ASN A 195 22.76 10.88 -14.13
N LEU A 196 21.78 10.31 -13.42
CA LEU A 196 21.40 8.90 -13.57
C LEU A 196 20.47 8.67 -14.77
N LEU A 197 19.57 9.58 -15.04
CA LEU A 197 18.44 9.40 -15.96
C LEU A 197 18.33 10.45 -17.06
N GLY A 198 19.12 11.52 -17.01
CA GLY A 198 19.02 12.61 -17.97
C GLY A 198 19.38 12.23 -19.41
N ASN A 199 20.11 11.10 -19.60
CA ASN A 199 20.43 10.52 -20.90
C ASN A 199 19.49 9.39 -21.33
N THR A 200 18.42 9.16 -20.60
CA THR A 200 17.48 8.04 -20.86
C THR A 200 16.17 8.55 -21.42
N ILE A 201 15.76 8.04 -22.55
CA ILE A 201 14.49 8.35 -23.21
C ILE A 201 13.51 7.21 -22.96
N ILE A 202 12.29 7.55 -22.54
CA ILE A 202 11.18 6.60 -22.35
C ILE A 202 10.28 6.66 -23.59
N VAL A 203 9.98 5.49 -24.15
CA VAL A 203 9.10 5.31 -25.31
C VAL A 203 8.07 4.22 -25.03
N GLU A 204 6.98 4.22 -25.78
CA GLU A 204 5.84 3.32 -25.58
C GLU A 204 6.18 1.84 -25.70
N ASN A 205 7.07 1.49 -26.62
CA ASN A 205 7.39 0.08 -26.93
C ASN A 205 8.77 -0.09 -27.56
N LEU A 206 9.21 -1.35 -27.66
CA LEU A 206 10.51 -1.72 -28.22
C LEU A 206 10.67 -1.33 -29.70
N LYS A 207 9.59 -1.31 -30.48
CA LYS A 207 9.64 -0.91 -31.90
C LYS A 207 10.07 0.55 -32.01
N HIS A 208 9.41 1.44 -31.28
CA HIS A 208 9.75 2.87 -31.23
C HIS A 208 11.15 3.11 -30.66
N ALA A 209 11.57 2.33 -29.66
CA ALA A 209 12.93 2.38 -29.14
C ALA A 209 13.98 2.05 -30.22
N ASN A 210 13.75 1.00 -31.00
CA ASN A 210 14.65 0.60 -32.08
C ASN A 210 14.69 1.61 -33.24
N GLU A 211 13.57 2.25 -33.55
CA GLU A 211 13.48 3.30 -34.59
C GLU A 211 14.30 4.52 -34.14
N LEU A 212 14.11 4.96 -32.90
CA LEU A 212 14.83 6.11 -32.34
C LEU A 212 16.33 5.85 -32.18
N ALA A 213 16.76 4.63 -31.85
CA ALA A 213 18.17 4.27 -31.67
C ALA A 213 18.99 4.26 -33.01
N ARG A 214 18.34 4.41 -34.17
CA ARG A 214 19.00 4.45 -35.48
C ARG A 214 19.33 5.89 -35.93
N VAL A 215 18.85 6.86 -35.20
CA VAL A 215 19.08 8.29 -35.45
C VAL A 215 20.25 8.78 -34.61
#